data_a0e6c6c0ebb0a7dbf77eeaa70ab3c14e
#
_entry.id   a0e6c6c0ebb0a7dbf77eeaa70ab3c14e
#
_cell.length_a   1.000
_cell.length_b   1.000
_cell.length_c   1.000
_cell.angle_alpha   90.00
_cell.angle_beta   90.00
_cell.angle_gamma   90.00
#
_symmetry.space_group_name_H-M   'P 1'
#
loop_
_entity.id
_entity.type
_entity.pdbx_description
1 polymer ?
#
loop_
_entity_poly.entity_id
_entity_poly.type
_entity_poly.pdbx_seq_one_letter_code
_entity_poly.pdbx_strand_id
1 'polypeptide(L)'
;MSHTLGHRLRDGGFPAPAETRKTAVLIIGGGISGLSAAWRLANAAVDDFLVLEMEAEAGGNSRAGQSPLVAYPWGAHYLPLPTLESTSVRQLLAELKVLQGDPNATQPTYDERYLCATPQERVYRNGLWEEGLLPHRGIDAGERAQQQRFHELMDEFKQARGSDGRRAFAIPMALSSRDPLWRALDRIPFSQWLNANGFTAPSLHWLANYATRDDYGMAHSQTSAWAGLHYFACRNGEAANAASDAVLTAPEGNAWLMRGLAKRASGRIVTGAMVWRIEEGKANVVVDAVVDGKTVRFEA
;
A
#
# COMPACT_ATOMS: atom_id res chain seq x y z
N MET A 1 -11.29 5.65 11.06
CA MET A 1 -12.56 5.32 10.37
C MET A 1 -13.68 5.24 11.39
N SER A 2 -14.84 5.80 11.06
CA SER A 2 -15.99 5.79 11.95
C SER A 2 -16.85 4.54 11.72
N HIS A 3 -16.90 3.63 12.69
CA HIS A 3 -17.79 2.46 12.64
C HIS A 3 -19.27 2.88 12.59
N THR A 4 -19.60 4.01 13.20
CA THR A 4 -20.97 4.56 13.19
C THR A 4 -21.46 4.86 11.77
N LEU A 5 -20.63 5.45 10.92
CA LEU A 5 -20.96 5.70 9.52
C LEU A 5 -21.14 4.39 8.74
N GLY A 6 -20.28 3.41 8.95
CA GLY A 6 -20.43 2.08 8.35
C GLY A 6 -21.71 1.36 8.79
N HIS A 7 -22.09 1.46 10.07
CA HIS A 7 -23.35 0.92 10.57
C HIS A 7 -24.56 1.63 9.95
N ARG A 8 -24.49 2.96 9.77
CA ARG A 8 -25.55 3.72 9.11
C ARG A 8 -25.83 3.23 7.68
N LEU A 9 -24.78 2.85 6.93
CA LEU A 9 -24.96 2.23 5.61
C LEU A 9 -25.72 0.91 5.70
N ARG A 10 -25.35 0.04 6.63
CA ARG A 10 -25.99 -1.26 6.84
C ARG A 10 -27.45 -1.11 7.24
N ASP A 11 -27.75 -0.15 8.09
CA ASP A 11 -29.10 0.06 8.65
C ASP A 11 -30.10 0.58 7.59
N GLY A 12 -29.61 1.20 6.52
CA GLY A 12 -30.44 1.63 5.37
C GLY A 12 -31.39 2.78 5.69
N GLY A 13 -32.56 2.81 5.01
CA GLY A 13 -33.61 3.81 5.25
C GLY A 13 -33.25 5.21 4.75
N PHE A 14 -32.59 5.31 3.59
CA PHE A 14 -32.25 6.59 2.97
C PHE A 14 -33.41 7.14 2.18
N PRO A 15 -33.74 8.44 2.33
CA PRO A 15 -34.80 9.09 1.58
C PRO A 15 -34.45 9.22 0.10
N ALA A 16 -35.48 9.42 -0.74
CA ALA A 16 -35.26 9.72 -2.15
C ALA A 16 -34.40 10.97 -2.34
N PRO A 17 -33.57 11.03 -3.40
CA PRO A 17 -32.73 12.20 -3.68
C PRO A 17 -33.56 13.46 -3.91
N ALA A 18 -33.16 14.55 -3.27
CA ALA A 18 -33.77 15.87 -3.41
C ALA A 18 -33.09 16.75 -4.47
N GLU A 19 -31.87 16.36 -4.88
CA GLU A 19 -31.02 17.11 -5.82
C GLU A 19 -30.31 16.15 -6.75
N THR A 20 -30.05 16.56 -7.99
CA THR A 20 -29.21 15.81 -8.95
C THR A 20 -28.04 16.67 -9.40
N ARG A 21 -26.84 16.10 -9.33
CA ARG A 21 -25.58 16.67 -9.84
C ARG A 21 -25.02 15.80 -10.95
N LYS A 22 -24.36 16.41 -11.94
CA LYS A 22 -23.73 15.70 -13.06
C LYS A 22 -22.22 15.94 -13.04
N THR A 23 -21.47 14.92 -13.43
CA THR A 23 -20.01 15.00 -13.63
C THR A 23 -19.61 13.92 -14.63
N ALA A 24 -18.53 14.12 -15.37
CA ALA A 24 -18.07 13.10 -16.32
C ALA A 24 -17.45 11.88 -15.63
N VAL A 25 -16.83 12.08 -14.45
CA VAL A 25 -16.22 10.98 -13.68
C VAL A 25 -16.54 11.15 -12.19
N LEU A 26 -17.08 10.10 -11.57
CA LEU A 26 -17.33 10.07 -10.14
C LEU A 26 -16.44 9.02 -9.46
N ILE A 27 -15.61 9.47 -8.54
CA ILE A 27 -14.72 8.61 -7.74
C ILE A 27 -15.34 8.41 -6.38
N ILE A 28 -15.55 7.15 -5.97
CA ILE A 28 -16.13 6.80 -4.68
C ILE A 28 -15.03 6.35 -3.73
N GLY A 29 -14.84 7.11 -2.65
CA GLY A 29 -13.81 6.94 -1.64
C GLY A 29 -12.58 7.81 -1.86
N GLY A 30 -12.23 8.61 -0.86
CA GLY A 30 -11.06 9.50 -0.83
C GLY A 30 -9.83 8.87 -0.16
N GLY A 31 -9.69 7.54 -0.19
CA GLY A 31 -8.47 6.85 0.22
C GLY A 31 -7.39 6.92 -0.87
N ILE A 32 -6.28 6.16 -0.68
CA ILE A 32 -5.13 6.18 -1.61
C ILE A 32 -5.56 5.93 -3.06
N SER A 33 -6.44 4.97 -3.31
CA SER A 33 -6.87 4.62 -4.67
C SER A 33 -7.66 5.76 -5.33
N GLY A 34 -8.65 6.32 -4.63
CA GLY A 34 -9.46 7.42 -5.17
C GLY A 34 -8.67 8.71 -5.36
N LEU A 35 -7.82 9.06 -4.39
CA LEU A 35 -6.95 10.24 -4.53
C LEU A 35 -5.90 10.06 -5.64
N SER A 36 -5.39 8.84 -5.85
CA SER A 36 -4.48 8.56 -6.97
C SER A 36 -5.18 8.67 -8.32
N ALA A 37 -6.44 8.19 -8.42
CA ALA A 37 -7.25 8.37 -9.61
C ALA A 37 -7.50 9.86 -9.89
N ALA A 38 -7.90 10.62 -8.88
CA ALA A 38 -8.11 12.06 -8.99
C ALA A 38 -6.83 12.82 -9.40
N TRP A 39 -5.68 12.49 -8.80
CA TRP A 39 -4.38 13.03 -9.17
C TRP A 39 -4.04 12.72 -10.63
N ARG A 40 -4.30 11.50 -11.08
CA ARG A 40 -4.04 11.09 -12.47
C ARG A 40 -4.92 11.81 -13.46
N LEU A 41 -6.22 11.97 -13.17
CA LEU A 41 -7.15 12.74 -13.99
C LEU A 41 -6.70 14.21 -14.11
N ALA A 42 -6.40 14.85 -12.98
CA ALA A 42 -5.92 16.23 -12.94
C ALA A 42 -4.61 16.42 -13.74
N ASN A 43 -3.67 15.46 -13.66
CA ASN A 43 -2.43 15.51 -14.45
C ASN A 43 -2.67 15.25 -15.94
N ALA A 44 -3.78 14.63 -16.31
CA ALA A 44 -4.22 14.47 -17.70
C ALA A 44 -5.11 15.61 -18.21
N ALA A 45 -5.22 16.70 -17.44
CA ALA A 45 -6.10 17.84 -17.72
C ALA A 45 -7.59 17.47 -17.88
N VAL A 46 -8.01 16.40 -17.21
CA VAL A 46 -9.43 16.06 -17.06
C VAL A 46 -9.95 16.77 -15.82
N ASP A 47 -10.82 17.75 -16.01
CA ASP A 47 -11.28 18.65 -14.94
C ASP A 47 -12.67 18.32 -14.40
N ASP A 48 -13.50 17.65 -15.21
CA ASP A 48 -14.87 17.29 -14.82
C ASP A 48 -14.88 15.94 -14.08
N PHE A 49 -14.50 15.97 -12.81
CA PHE A 49 -14.62 14.84 -11.88
C PHE A 49 -14.92 15.30 -10.45
N LEU A 50 -15.54 14.40 -9.67
CA LEU A 50 -15.74 14.55 -8.23
C LEU A 50 -15.24 13.33 -7.49
N VAL A 51 -14.76 13.54 -6.26
CA VAL A 51 -14.41 12.48 -5.31
C VAL A 51 -15.40 12.56 -4.15
N LEU A 52 -16.14 11.49 -3.86
CA LEU A 52 -17.02 11.39 -2.71
C LEU A 52 -16.31 10.62 -1.59
N GLU A 53 -16.13 11.25 -0.44
CA GLU A 53 -15.50 10.64 0.74
C GLU A 53 -16.52 10.64 1.90
N MET A 54 -16.72 9.46 2.49
CA MET A 54 -17.69 9.28 3.57
C MET A 54 -17.29 9.98 4.87
N GLU A 55 -16.01 10.01 5.16
CA GLU A 55 -15.47 10.62 6.37
C GLU A 55 -15.35 12.16 6.22
N ALA A 56 -15.10 12.85 7.32
CA ALA A 56 -14.87 14.30 7.31
C ALA A 56 -13.56 14.71 6.63
N GLU A 57 -12.63 13.76 6.47
CA GLU A 57 -11.32 13.98 5.84
C GLU A 57 -10.98 12.82 4.90
N ALA A 58 -10.45 13.16 3.74
CA ALA A 58 -9.88 12.17 2.82
C ALA A 58 -8.55 11.60 3.36
N GLY A 59 -8.18 10.41 2.89
CA GLY A 59 -6.92 9.75 3.23
C GLY A 59 -7.06 8.27 3.62
N GLY A 60 -8.27 7.81 3.96
CA GLY A 60 -8.52 6.40 4.29
C GLY A 60 -7.60 5.89 5.41
N ASN A 61 -6.95 4.75 5.21
CA ASN A 61 -6.01 4.15 6.16
C ASN A 61 -4.69 4.95 6.32
N SER A 62 -4.42 5.90 5.43
CA SER A 62 -3.24 6.75 5.47
C SER A 62 -3.49 8.07 6.20
N ARG A 63 -4.61 8.22 6.91
CA ARG A 63 -4.85 9.39 7.77
C ARG A 63 -3.97 9.38 9.00
N ALA A 64 -3.75 10.56 9.55
CA ALA A 64 -3.00 10.77 10.77
C ALA A 64 -3.88 11.28 11.90
N GLY A 65 -3.44 11.04 13.12
CA GLY A 65 -3.90 11.73 14.31
C GLY A 65 -2.88 12.79 14.74
N GLN A 66 -3.29 13.64 15.68
CA GLN A 66 -2.45 14.67 16.27
C GLN A 66 -2.52 14.57 17.78
N SER A 67 -1.37 14.56 18.44
CA SER A 67 -1.22 14.76 19.88
C SER A 67 -0.70 16.17 20.15
N PRO A 68 -0.68 16.62 21.41
CA PRO A 68 -0.04 17.90 21.76
C PRO A 68 1.48 17.96 21.42
N LEU A 69 2.12 16.80 21.26
CA LEU A 69 3.57 16.71 21.03
C LEU A 69 3.91 16.42 19.57
N VAL A 70 3.17 15.51 18.92
CA VAL A 70 3.54 14.98 17.61
C VAL A 70 2.33 14.45 16.87
N ALA A 71 2.35 14.54 15.54
CA ALA A 71 1.44 13.78 14.67
C ALA A 71 1.81 12.29 14.70
N TYR A 72 0.83 11.41 14.46
CA TYR A 72 1.03 9.96 14.44
C TYR A 72 0.12 9.30 13.39
N PRO A 73 0.53 8.19 12.77
CA PRO A 73 -0.30 7.46 11.81
C PRO A 73 -1.42 6.69 12.52
N TRP A 74 -2.59 6.59 11.88
CA TRP A 74 -3.63 5.65 12.29
C TRP A 74 -3.43 4.25 11.71
N GLY A 75 -2.79 4.13 10.55
CA GLY A 75 -2.56 2.89 9.86
C GLY A 75 -1.29 2.93 9.03
N ALA A 76 -1.39 3.13 7.73
CA ALA A 76 -0.24 3.13 6.82
C ALA A 76 0.80 4.20 7.19
N HIS A 77 2.03 3.78 7.45
CA HIS A 77 3.04 4.64 8.07
C HIS A 77 4.39 4.69 7.34
N TYR A 78 4.62 3.85 6.34
CA TYR A 78 5.83 3.88 5.53
C TYR A 78 5.56 3.55 4.06
N LEU A 79 6.51 3.86 3.22
CA LEU A 79 6.56 3.48 1.81
C LEU A 79 7.94 2.90 1.52
N PRO A 80 8.05 1.64 1.05
CA PRO A 80 9.34 1.13 0.56
C PRO A 80 9.89 2.01 -0.56
N LEU A 81 11.21 2.06 -0.73
CA LEU A 81 11.79 2.77 -1.87
C LEU A 81 11.17 2.30 -3.18
N PRO A 82 10.57 3.21 -3.98
CA PRO A 82 9.86 2.81 -5.19
C PRO A 82 10.78 2.22 -6.24
N THR A 83 10.41 1.06 -6.76
CA THR A 83 11.11 0.40 -7.87
C THR A 83 11.02 1.23 -9.17
N LEU A 84 11.82 0.91 -10.17
CA LEU A 84 11.76 1.57 -11.48
C LEU A 84 10.40 1.42 -12.15
N GLU A 85 9.72 0.30 -11.92
CA GLU A 85 8.39 0.02 -12.46
C GLU A 85 7.29 0.87 -11.80
N SER A 86 7.54 1.39 -10.60
CA SER A 86 6.59 2.23 -9.83
C SER A 86 6.58 3.69 -10.33
N THR A 87 6.47 3.90 -11.63
CA THR A 87 6.64 5.19 -12.30
C THR A 87 5.72 6.30 -11.75
N SER A 88 4.44 5.99 -11.50
CA SER A 88 3.50 6.98 -10.95
C SER A 88 3.85 7.40 -9.52
N VAL A 89 4.34 6.48 -8.70
CA VAL A 89 4.78 6.80 -7.32
C VAL A 89 6.02 7.67 -7.37
N ARG A 90 7.00 7.34 -8.21
CA ARG A 90 8.23 8.12 -8.40
C ARG A 90 7.92 9.52 -8.91
N GLN A 91 6.99 9.66 -9.86
CA GLN A 91 6.51 10.95 -10.33
C GLN A 91 5.88 11.77 -9.19
N LEU A 92 4.98 11.18 -8.39
CA LEU A 92 4.38 11.84 -7.24
C LEU A 92 5.44 12.31 -6.25
N LEU A 93 6.42 11.47 -5.91
CA LEU A 93 7.50 11.83 -4.99
C LEU A 93 8.38 12.97 -5.52
N ALA A 94 8.61 13.03 -6.83
CA ALA A 94 9.31 14.14 -7.47
C ALA A 94 8.49 15.44 -7.41
N GLU A 95 7.18 15.39 -7.68
CA GLU A 95 6.27 16.53 -7.52
C GLU A 95 6.24 17.06 -6.08
N LEU A 96 6.34 16.17 -5.09
CA LEU A 96 6.40 16.49 -3.67
C LEU A 96 7.82 16.89 -3.20
N LYS A 97 8.82 16.86 -4.10
CA LYS A 97 10.23 17.17 -3.83
C LYS A 97 10.89 16.22 -2.79
N VAL A 98 10.32 15.04 -2.61
CA VAL A 98 10.90 13.96 -1.78
C VAL A 98 11.92 13.18 -2.60
N LEU A 99 11.60 12.85 -3.85
CA LEU A 99 12.57 12.36 -4.82
C LEU A 99 13.20 13.55 -5.52
N GLN A 100 14.52 13.62 -5.51
CA GLN A 100 15.32 14.70 -6.09
C GLN A 100 15.92 14.25 -7.42
N GLY A 101 15.94 15.14 -8.41
CA GLY A 101 16.47 14.87 -9.74
C GLY A 101 15.48 14.13 -10.66
N ASP A 102 16.00 13.26 -11.52
CA ASP A 102 15.21 12.53 -12.50
C ASP A 102 14.44 11.36 -11.84
N PRO A 103 13.10 11.35 -11.90
CA PRO A 103 12.32 10.24 -11.37
C PRO A 103 12.56 8.91 -12.09
N ASN A 104 13.21 8.90 -13.25
CA ASN A 104 13.57 7.69 -13.98
C ASN A 104 15.00 7.19 -13.70
N ALA A 105 15.78 7.92 -12.88
CA ALA A 105 17.11 7.46 -12.51
C ALA A 105 17.06 6.10 -11.80
N THR A 106 18.04 5.23 -12.04
CA THR A 106 18.14 3.91 -11.38
C THR A 106 18.25 4.07 -9.86
N GLN A 107 19.11 4.99 -9.44
CA GLN A 107 19.38 5.31 -8.03
C GLN A 107 19.10 6.81 -7.78
N PRO A 108 17.84 7.23 -7.62
CA PRO A 108 17.53 8.61 -7.29
C PRO A 108 17.99 8.96 -5.88
N THR A 109 18.15 10.26 -5.60
CA THR A 109 18.36 10.75 -4.26
C THR A 109 17.03 11.11 -3.62
N TYR A 110 16.84 10.77 -2.35
CA TYR A 110 15.67 11.15 -1.57
C TYR A 110 16.00 12.20 -0.52
N ASP A 111 15.02 13.04 -0.16
CA ASP A 111 15.13 13.96 0.96
C ASP A 111 15.31 13.17 2.26
N GLU A 112 16.44 13.35 2.94
CA GLU A 112 16.82 12.61 4.14
C GLU A 112 15.80 12.74 5.28
N ARG A 113 15.00 13.80 5.31
CA ARG A 113 13.93 13.98 6.30
C ARG A 113 12.84 12.93 6.23
N TYR A 114 12.71 12.26 5.08
CA TYR A 114 11.76 11.17 4.85
C TYR A 114 12.39 9.79 4.93
N LEU A 115 13.70 9.67 4.91
CA LEU A 115 14.38 8.38 5.07
C LEU A 115 14.34 7.95 6.54
N CYS A 116 13.89 6.71 6.77
CA CYS A 116 13.86 6.15 8.12
C CYS A 116 15.28 5.91 8.64
N ALA A 117 15.57 6.44 9.83
CA ALA A 117 16.82 6.14 10.53
C ALA A 117 16.81 4.71 11.08
N THR A 118 17.97 4.08 11.10
CA THR A 118 18.15 2.76 11.75
C THR A 118 18.12 2.88 13.27
N PRO A 119 17.61 1.84 13.97
CA PRO A 119 17.02 0.61 13.44
C PRO A 119 15.59 0.87 12.95
N GLN A 120 15.26 0.32 11.78
CA GLN A 120 13.91 0.42 11.19
C GLN A 120 12.91 -0.48 11.92
N GLU A 121 13.36 -1.65 12.33
CA GLU A 121 12.56 -2.69 12.98
C GLU A 121 13.30 -3.26 14.18
N ARG A 122 12.58 -3.68 15.20
CA ARG A 122 13.13 -4.36 16.38
C ARG A 122 12.16 -5.41 16.90
N VAL A 123 12.70 -6.53 17.35
CA VAL A 123 11.94 -7.56 18.07
C VAL A 123 12.31 -7.57 19.56
N TYR A 124 11.29 -7.64 20.42
CA TYR A 124 11.50 -7.86 21.85
C TYR A 124 11.26 -9.34 22.18
N ARG A 125 12.32 -10.03 22.61
CA ARG A 125 12.25 -11.47 22.90
C ARG A 125 13.11 -11.79 24.12
N ASN A 126 12.59 -12.62 25.01
CA ASN A 126 13.31 -13.10 26.21
C ASN A 126 13.93 -11.97 27.06
N GLY A 127 13.23 -10.84 27.20
CA GLY A 127 13.70 -9.71 28.00
C GLY A 127 14.68 -8.78 27.30
N LEU A 128 15.01 -9.00 26.00
CA LEU A 128 15.99 -8.23 25.25
C LEU A 128 15.37 -7.70 23.93
N TRP A 129 15.83 -6.50 23.55
CA TRP A 129 15.60 -5.96 22.23
C TRP A 129 16.70 -6.40 21.26
N GLU A 130 16.31 -6.83 20.07
CA GLU A 130 17.22 -7.15 18.98
C GLU A 130 16.80 -6.37 17.72
N GLU A 131 17.75 -5.94 16.92
CA GLU A 131 17.47 -5.28 15.64
C GLU A 131 16.94 -6.28 14.62
N GLY A 132 16.03 -5.82 13.76
CA GLY A 132 15.33 -6.66 12.79
C GLY A 132 14.22 -7.50 13.41
N LEU A 133 13.58 -8.29 12.59
CA LEU A 133 12.47 -9.18 12.99
C LEU A 133 12.91 -10.60 13.30
N LEU A 134 14.09 -11.01 12.86
CA LEU A 134 14.64 -12.32 13.18
C LEU A 134 15.56 -12.27 14.42
N PRO A 135 15.44 -13.23 15.33
CA PRO A 135 16.31 -13.30 16.49
C PRO A 135 17.74 -13.68 16.09
N HIS A 136 18.71 -13.02 16.71
CA HIS A 136 20.13 -13.35 16.58
C HIS A 136 20.68 -14.10 17.79
N ARG A 137 20.00 -14.01 18.94
CA ARG A 137 20.37 -14.64 20.22
C ARG A 137 19.44 -15.78 20.56
N GLY A 138 19.98 -16.79 21.24
CA GLY A 138 19.20 -17.93 21.71
C GLY A 138 18.66 -18.83 20.59
N ILE A 139 19.32 -18.82 19.43
CA ILE A 139 19.10 -19.73 18.32
C ILE A 139 20.34 -20.57 18.07
N ASP A 140 20.17 -21.78 17.55
CA ASP A 140 21.27 -22.65 17.20
C ASP A 140 21.92 -22.32 15.85
N ALA A 141 23.01 -22.99 15.51
CA ALA A 141 23.73 -22.76 14.27
C ALA A 141 22.91 -23.16 13.03
N GLY A 142 22.05 -24.17 13.14
CA GLY A 142 21.18 -24.63 12.06
C GLY A 142 20.10 -23.59 11.73
N GLU A 143 19.48 -23.02 12.73
CA GLU A 143 18.50 -21.94 12.56
C GLU A 143 19.15 -20.70 11.94
N ARG A 144 20.34 -20.31 12.40
CA ARG A 144 21.11 -19.18 11.83
C ARG A 144 21.45 -19.42 10.37
N ALA A 145 21.91 -20.63 10.01
CA ALA A 145 22.21 -20.96 8.63
C ALA A 145 20.96 -20.92 7.73
N GLN A 146 19.80 -21.34 8.23
CA GLN A 146 18.54 -21.24 7.50
C GLN A 146 18.13 -19.77 7.29
N GLN A 147 18.26 -18.91 8.30
CA GLN A 147 17.98 -17.46 8.19
C GLN A 147 18.87 -16.84 7.10
N GLN A 148 20.17 -17.08 7.15
CA GLN A 148 21.10 -16.55 6.14
C GLN A 148 20.74 -17.03 4.74
N ARG A 149 20.53 -18.34 4.54
CA ARG A 149 20.14 -18.91 3.24
C ARG A 149 18.81 -18.34 2.73
N PHE A 150 17.85 -18.07 3.63
CA PHE A 150 16.58 -17.46 3.25
C PHE A 150 16.79 -16.04 2.72
N HIS A 151 17.60 -15.22 3.37
CA HIS A 151 17.93 -13.87 2.90
C HIS A 151 18.64 -13.90 1.53
N GLU A 152 19.65 -14.74 1.38
CA GLU A 152 20.37 -14.93 0.12
C GLU A 152 19.41 -15.30 -1.02
N LEU A 153 18.50 -16.25 -0.77
CA LEU A 153 17.51 -16.67 -1.75
C LEU A 153 16.51 -15.56 -2.08
N MET A 154 16.09 -14.74 -1.09
CA MET A 154 15.24 -13.60 -1.36
C MET A 154 15.95 -12.54 -2.20
N ASP A 155 17.24 -12.31 -1.99
CA ASP A 155 18.04 -11.40 -2.82
C ASP A 155 18.20 -11.91 -4.26
N GLU A 156 18.37 -13.21 -4.46
CA GLU A 156 18.30 -13.82 -5.79
C GLU A 156 16.92 -13.59 -6.45
N PHE A 157 15.84 -13.78 -5.71
CA PHE A 157 14.48 -13.60 -6.22
C PHE A 157 14.15 -12.14 -6.54
N LYS A 158 14.75 -11.17 -5.85
CA LYS A 158 14.65 -9.75 -6.21
C LYS A 158 15.17 -9.48 -7.63
N GLN A 159 16.13 -10.25 -8.11
CA GLN A 159 16.74 -10.11 -9.44
C GLN A 159 16.14 -11.08 -10.46
N ALA A 160 15.38 -12.08 -10.00
CA ALA A 160 14.85 -13.14 -10.87
C ALA A 160 13.90 -12.60 -11.93
N ARG A 161 13.99 -13.19 -13.13
CA ARG A 161 13.13 -12.88 -14.27
C ARG A 161 12.52 -14.15 -14.84
N GLY A 162 11.35 -14.03 -15.41
CA GLY A 162 10.75 -15.10 -16.18
C GLY A 162 11.22 -15.10 -17.63
N SER A 163 10.82 -16.12 -18.37
CA SER A 163 11.09 -16.27 -19.82
C SER A 163 10.49 -15.12 -20.65
N ASP A 164 9.51 -14.39 -20.10
CA ASP A 164 8.91 -13.18 -20.68
C ASP A 164 9.74 -11.91 -20.45
N GLY A 165 10.95 -12.03 -19.85
CA GLY A 165 11.87 -10.95 -19.54
C GLY A 165 11.43 -10.05 -18.36
N ARG A 166 10.23 -10.26 -17.80
CA ARG A 166 9.74 -9.50 -16.66
C ARG A 166 10.34 -9.99 -15.35
N ARG A 167 10.42 -9.11 -14.35
CA ARG A 167 10.79 -9.53 -13.01
C ARG A 167 9.80 -10.57 -12.49
N ALA A 168 10.29 -11.58 -11.77
CA ALA A 168 9.45 -12.60 -11.17
C ALA A 168 8.43 -11.97 -10.19
N PHE A 169 8.90 -11.00 -9.41
CA PHE A 169 8.14 -10.28 -8.40
C PHE A 169 8.33 -8.78 -8.59
N ALA A 170 7.28 -8.05 -8.98
CA ALA A 170 7.33 -6.61 -9.23
C ALA A 170 6.26 -5.84 -8.45
N ILE A 171 6.52 -4.55 -8.20
CA ILE A 171 5.53 -3.57 -7.80
C ILE A 171 5.47 -2.52 -8.94
N PRO A 172 4.30 -2.31 -9.56
CA PRO A 172 3.00 -2.96 -9.36
C PRO A 172 2.99 -4.46 -9.70
N MET A 173 2.23 -5.24 -8.93
CA MET A 173 2.11 -6.69 -9.11
C MET A 173 1.74 -7.12 -10.54
N ALA A 174 0.93 -6.34 -11.24
CA ALA A 174 0.52 -6.58 -12.62
C ALA A 174 1.69 -6.63 -13.62
N LEU A 175 2.85 -6.08 -13.25
CA LEU A 175 4.09 -6.09 -14.05
C LEU A 175 4.97 -7.31 -13.75
N SER A 176 4.62 -8.14 -12.77
CA SER A 176 5.33 -9.39 -12.50
C SER A 176 5.24 -10.35 -13.67
N SER A 177 6.21 -11.25 -13.76
CA SER A 177 6.29 -12.28 -14.81
C SER A 177 5.04 -13.17 -14.81
N ARG A 178 4.62 -13.54 -16.01
CA ARG A 178 3.56 -14.53 -16.26
C ARG A 178 4.11 -15.92 -16.58
N ASP A 179 5.40 -16.11 -16.42
CA ASP A 179 6.06 -17.40 -16.62
C ASP A 179 5.39 -18.50 -15.78
N PRO A 180 5.04 -19.65 -16.39
CA PRO A 180 4.42 -20.75 -15.68
C PRO A 180 5.20 -21.24 -14.46
N LEU A 181 6.55 -21.16 -14.49
CA LEU A 181 7.40 -21.53 -13.36
C LEU A 181 7.07 -20.70 -12.11
N TRP A 182 7.02 -19.37 -12.25
CA TRP A 182 6.70 -18.49 -11.14
C TRP A 182 5.23 -18.59 -10.74
N ARG A 183 4.32 -18.68 -11.69
CA ARG A 183 2.88 -18.82 -11.42
C ARG A 183 2.50 -20.14 -10.74
N ALA A 184 3.30 -21.19 -10.91
CA ALA A 184 3.08 -22.46 -10.21
C ALA A 184 3.15 -22.31 -8.68
N LEU A 185 3.92 -21.35 -8.18
CA LEU A 185 4.03 -21.04 -6.76
C LEU A 185 2.71 -20.57 -6.14
N ASP A 186 1.77 -20.07 -6.94
CA ASP A 186 0.46 -19.65 -6.47
C ASP A 186 -0.48 -20.82 -6.09
N ARG A 187 -0.08 -22.05 -6.43
CA ARG A 187 -0.88 -23.27 -6.20
C ARG A 187 -0.56 -23.98 -4.87
N ILE A 188 0.48 -23.54 -4.17
CA ILE A 188 0.91 -24.17 -2.91
C ILE A 188 0.95 -23.14 -1.79
N PRO A 189 0.65 -23.51 -0.54
CA PRO A 189 0.82 -22.64 0.62
C PRO A 189 2.28 -22.25 0.84
N PHE A 190 2.51 -21.04 1.33
CA PHE A 190 3.86 -20.57 1.62
C PHE A 190 4.57 -21.42 2.68
N SER A 191 3.85 -21.89 3.70
CA SER A 191 4.41 -22.84 4.68
C SER A 191 4.88 -24.14 4.06
N GLN A 192 4.16 -24.67 3.08
CA GLN A 192 4.55 -25.89 2.36
C GLN A 192 5.80 -25.65 1.53
N TRP A 193 5.89 -24.49 0.84
CA TRP A 193 7.07 -24.11 0.07
C TRP A 193 8.30 -23.98 0.97
N LEU A 194 8.17 -23.33 2.14
CA LEU A 194 9.26 -23.22 3.10
C LEU A 194 9.80 -24.61 3.51
N ASN A 195 8.91 -25.50 3.92
CA ASN A 195 9.29 -26.86 4.31
C ASN A 195 9.97 -27.64 3.18
N ALA A 196 9.41 -27.56 1.96
CA ALA A 196 9.94 -28.26 0.78
C ALA A 196 11.34 -27.74 0.39
N ASN A 197 11.67 -26.48 0.72
CA ASN A 197 12.99 -25.90 0.49
C ASN A 197 13.92 -25.99 1.73
N GLY A 198 13.53 -26.76 2.76
CA GLY A 198 14.35 -27.00 3.95
C GLY A 198 14.42 -25.80 4.91
N PHE A 199 13.45 -24.87 4.84
CA PHE A 199 13.25 -23.79 5.81
C PHE A 199 12.28 -24.24 6.88
N THR A 200 12.78 -24.90 7.91
CA THR A 200 11.98 -25.48 9.02
C THR A 200 12.17 -24.73 10.33
N ALA A 201 13.06 -23.74 10.37
CA ALA A 201 13.37 -22.96 11.56
C ALA A 201 12.13 -22.20 12.07
N PRO A 202 11.80 -22.27 13.38
CA PRO A 202 10.62 -21.62 13.94
C PRO A 202 10.59 -20.11 13.72
N SER A 203 11.73 -19.44 13.76
CA SER A 203 11.81 -17.99 13.51
C SER A 203 11.47 -17.61 12.07
N LEU A 204 11.85 -18.43 11.09
CA LEU A 204 11.47 -18.20 9.69
C LEU A 204 9.98 -18.42 9.45
N HIS A 205 9.39 -19.46 10.04
CA HIS A 205 7.94 -19.66 9.98
C HIS A 205 7.18 -18.52 10.67
N TRP A 206 7.71 -18.00 11.77
CA TRP A 206 7.16 -16.82 12.44
C TRP A 206 7.24 -15.60 11.54
N LEU A 207 8.41 -15.31 10.93
CA LEU A 207 8.59 -14.18 10.01
C LEU A 207 7.66 -14.29 8.79
N ALA A 208 7.58 -15.47 8.19
CA ALA A 208 6.68 -15.71 7.06
C ALA A 208 5.20 -15.50 7.43
N ASN A 209 4.80 -15.95 8.62
CA ASN A 209 3.45 -15.75 9.12
C ASN A 209 3.17 -14.29 9.48
N TYR A 210 4.14 -13.57 10.03
CA TYR A 210 4.06 -12.13 10.26
C TYR A 210 3.84 -11.41 8.93
N ALA A 211 4.71 -11.61 7.96
CA ALA A 211 4.67 -10.97 6.65
C ALA A 211 3.33 -11.19 5.91
N THR A 212 2.82 -12.42 5.92
CA THR A 212 1.56 -12.73 5.24
C THR A 212 0.34 -12.21 5.99
N ARG A 213 0.38 -12.11 7.31
CA ARG A 213 -0.70 -11.49 8.10
C ARG A 213 -0.73 -9.98 7.92
N ASP A 214 0.44 -9.36 7.82
CA ASP A 214 0.58 -7.92 7.63
C ASP A 214 0.02 -7.48 6.26
N ASP A 215 0.50 -8.06 5.18
CA ASP A 215 0.11 -7.64 3.83
C ASP A 215 -1.24 -8.24 3.36
N TYR A 216 -1.59 -9.45 3.78
CA TYR A 216 -2.75 -10.19 3.22
C TYR A 216 -3.82 -10.55 4.25
N GLY A 217 -3.60 -10.29 5.54
CA GLY A 217 -4.55 -10.65 6.61
C GLY A 217 -4.70 -12.15 6.84
N MET A 218 -3.80 -13.00 6.30
CA MET A 218 -3.90 -14.46 6.32
C MET A 218 -2.63 -15.12 6.84
N ALA A 219 -2.79 -16.29 7.48
CA ALA A 219 -1.63 -17.08 7.89
C ALA A 219 -0.84 -17.61 6.69
N HIS A 220 0.48 -17.77 6.83
CA HIS A 220 1.36 -18.30 5.77
C HIS A 220 0.99 -19.73 5.30
N SER A 221 0.21 -20.46 6.09
CA SER A 221 -0.36 -21.76 5.71
C SER A 221 -1.59 -21.65 4.79
N GLN A 222 -2.16 -20.46 4.64
CA GLN A 222 -3.35 -20.16 3.82
C GLN A 222 -3.03 -19.17 2.69
N THR A 223 -1.87 -18.54 2.74
CA THR A 223 -1.38 -17.63 1.70
C THR A 223 -0.53 -18.43 0.71
N SER A 224 -0.66 -18.14 -0.60
CA SER A 224 0.14 -18.80 -1.61
C SER A 224 1.63 -18.53 -1.46
N ALA A 225 2.47 -19.46 -1.90
CA ALA A 225 3.91 -19.26 -1.90
C ALA A 225 4.32 -18.07 -2.78
N TRP A 226 3.62 -17.85 -3.90
CA TRP A 226 3.87 -16.69 -4.75
C TRP A 226 3.69 -15.37 -3.99
N ALA A 227 2.58 -15.23 -3.28
CA ALA A 227 2.27 -14.02 -2.50
C ALA A 227 3.27 -13.84 -1.35
N GLY A 228 3.57 -14.91 -0.60
CA GLY A 228 4.55 -14.87 0.47
C GLY A 228 5.95 -14.47 0.00
N LEU A 229 6.40 -15.02 -1.13
CA LEU A 229 7.70 -14.66 -1.73
C LEU A 229 7.68 -13.23 -2.31
N HIS A 230 6.55 -12.82 -2.89
CA HIS A 230 6.38 -11.46 -3.39
C HIS A 230 6.61 -10.41 -2.28
N TYR A 231 6.15 -10.65 -1.05
CA TYR A 231 6.40 -9.75 0.09
C TYR A 231 7.88 -9.41 0.24
N PHE A 232 8.77 -10.42 0.15
CA PHE A 232 10.21 -10.25 0.34
C PHE A 232 10.94 -9.79 -0.93
N ALA A 233 10.53 -10.27 -2.10
CA ALA A 233 11.28 -10.13 -3.34
C ALA A 233 10.85 -8.94 -4.22
N CYS A 234 9.70 -8.32 -3.97
CA CYS A 234 9.25 -7.19 -4.79
C CYS A 234 9.87 -5.84 -4.36
N ARG A 235 10.35 -5.73 -3.13
CA ARG A 235 10.91 -4.49 -2.54
C ARG A 235 12.39 -4.37 -2.92
N ASN A 236 12.67 -3.86 -4.11
CA ASN A 236 14.01 -3.67 -4.63
C ASN A 236 14.23 -2.27 -5.23
N GLY A 237 13.58 -1.27 -4.68
CA GLY A 237 13.90 0.12 -4.97
C GLY A 237 15.33 0.45 -4.52
N GLU A 238 16.00 1.30 -5.26
CA GLU A 238 17.36 1.74 -4.96
C GLU A 238 17.40 3.25 -4.76
N ALA A 239 18.38 3.71 -4.03
CA ALA A 239 18.67 5.12 -3.79
C ALA A 239 20.18 5.38 -3.78
N ALA A 240 20.60 6.58 -4.18
CA ALA A 240 21.99 6.99 -4.10
C ALA A 240 22.44 7.30 -2.66
N ASN A 241 21.49 7.64 -1.77
CA ASN A 241 21.75 8.08 -0.41
C ASN A 241 21.08 7.23 0.69
N ALA A 242 20.66 6.02 0.36
CA ALA A 242 20.10 5.09 1.34
C ALA A 242 20.37 3.62 0.95
N ALA A 243 20.33 2.72 1.92
CA ALA A 243 20.36 1.29 1.68
C ALA A 243 19.10 0.82 0.95
N SER A 244 19.18 -0.31 0.23
CA SER A 244 18.08 -0.82 -0.61
C SER A 244 16.83 -1.27 0.17
N ASP A 245 16.98 -1.52 1.47
CA ASP A 245 15.91 -1.87 2.39
C ASP A 245 15.31 -0.66 3.11
N ALA A 246 15.84 0.54 2.88
CA ALA A 246 15.32 1.78 3.48
C ALA A 246 13.86 2.03 3.08
N VAL A 247 13.16 2.72 3.96
CA VAL A 247 11.78 3.14 3.75
C VAL A 247 11.63 4.64 3.88
N LEU A 248 10.65 5.20 3.18
CA LEU A 248 10.23 6.58 3.33
C LEU A 248 9.12 6.65 4.37
N THR A 249 9.24 7.56 5.33
CA THR A 249 8.26 7.77 6.39
C THR A 249 8.23 9.24 6.84
N ALA A 250 7.25 9.58 7.64
CA ALA A 250 7.12 10.87 8.33
C ALA A 250 6.42 10.64 9.67
N PRO A 251 6.48 11.58 10.62
CA PRO A 251 5.80 11.43 11.92
C PRO A 251 4.32 11.09 11.79
N GLU A 252 3.64 11.68 10.82
CA GLU A 252 2.22 11.44 10.51
C GLU A 252 1.98 10.19 9.64
N GLY A 253 2.98 9.33 9.45
CA GLY A 253 2.89 8.20 8.53
C GLY A 253 2.64 8.66 7.09
N ASN A 254 1.83 7.92 6.32
CA ASN A 254 1.58 8.23 4.91
C ASN A 254 0.57 9.37 4.65
N ALA A 255 0.13 10.09 5.69
CA ALA A 255 -0.80 11.22 5.52
C ALA A 255 -0.23 12.35 4.64
N TRP A 256 1.10 12.54 4.64
CA TRP A 256 1.75 13.52 3.75
C TRP A 256 1.55 13.21 2.27
N LEU A 257 1.58 11.92 1.89
CA LEU A 257 1.25 11.48 0.51
C LEU A 257 -0.20 11.81 0.17
N MET A 258 -1.12 11.55 1.10
CA MET A 258 -2.55 11.83 0.89
C MET A 258 -2.81 13.32 0.69
N ARG A 259 -2.16 14.17 1.48
CA ARG A 259 -2.24 15.64 1.29
C ARG A 259 -1.68 16.06 -0.07
N GLY A 260 -0.59 15.45 -0.51
CA GLY A 260 -0.01 15.69 -1.83
C GLY A 260 -0.97 15.36 -2.98
N LEU A 261 -1.58 14.20 -2.93
CA LEU A 261 -2.58 13.75 -3.90
C LEU A 261 -3.84 14.64 -3.88
N ALA A 262 -4.38 14.91 -2.69
CA ALA A 262 -5.59 15.71 -2.51
C ALA A 262 -5.43 17.16 -3.01
N LYS A 263 -4.22 17.73 -2.93
CA LYS A 263 -3.94 19.08 -3.43
C LYS A 263 -4.26 19.24 -4.93
N ARG A 264 -4.03 18.20 -5.74
CA ARG A 264 -4.36 18.21 -7.18
C ARG A 264 -5.86 18.10 -7.43
N ALA A 265 -6.62 17.54 -6.50
CA ALA A 265 -8.08 17.43 -6.56
C ALA A 265 -8.79 18.51 -5.72
N SER A 266 -8.10 19.59 -5.36
CA SER A 266 -8.67 20.68 -4.55
C SER A 266 -9.95 21.22 -5.18
N GLY A 267 -11.01 21.40 -4.36
CA GLY A 267 -12.33 21.84 -4.80
C GLY A 267 -13.19 20.75 -5.47
N ARG A 268 -12.66 19.53 -5.65
CA ARG A 268 -13.38 18.39 -6.24
C ARG A 268 -13.62 17.24 -5.26
N ILE A 269 -13.17 17.37 -4.02
CA ILE A 269 -13.39 16.38 -2.97
C ILE A 269 -14.57 16.83 -2.11
N VAL A 270 -15.62 16.01 -2.08
CA VAL A 270 -16.80 16.20 -1.25
C VAL A 270 -16.69 15.23 -0.07
N THR A 271 -16.36 15.73 1.09
CA THR A 271 -16.28 14.95 2.35
C THR A 271 -17.65 14.86 3.02
N GLY A 272 -17.82 13.92 3.94
CA GLY A 272 -19.14 13.65 4.56
C GLY A 272 -20.17 13.09 3.57
N ALA A 273 -19.71 12.59 2.41
CA ALA A 273 -20.54 12.07 1.34
C ALA A 273 -20.64 10.54 1.42
N MET A 274 -21.69 10.06 2.07
CA MET A 274 -21.92 8.62 2.26
C MET A 274 -22.72 8.05 1.08
N VAL A 275 -22.03 7.38 0.15
CA VAL A 275 -22.66 6.67 -0.96
C VAL A 275 -23.35 5.41 -0.44
N TRP A 276 -24.62 5.24 -0.78
CA TRP A 276 -25.42 4.11 -0.35
C TRP A 276 -26.06 3.31 -1.49
N ARG A 277 -26.05 3.87 -2.73
CA ARG A 277 -26.59 3.20 -3.92
C ARG A 277 -25.74 3.52 -5.13
N ILE A 278 -25.48 2.51 -5.96
CA ILE A 278 -24.83 2.61 -7.26
C ILE A 278 -25.64 1.79 -8.23
N GLU A 279 -26.07 2.37 -9.34
CA GLU A 279 -26.80 1.68 -10.42
C GLU A 279 -26.19 2.00 -11.77
N GLU A 280 -25.98 0.98 -12.56
CA GLU A 280 -25.57 1.11 -13.95
C GLU A 280 -26.83 1.37 -14.81
N GLY A 281 -26.85 2.51 -15.48
CA GLY A 281 -27.86 2.86 -16.47
C GLY A 281 -27.41 2.45 -17.89
N LYS A 282 -28.24 2.76 -18.89
CA LYS A 282 -27.89 2.48 -20.29
C LYS A 282 -26.75 3.34 -20.84
N ALA A 283 -26.61 4.56 -20.36
CA ALA A 283 -25.63 5.56 -20.86
C ALA A 283 -24.84 6.25 -19.75
N ASN A 284 -25.17 6.02 -18.52
CA ASN A 284 -24.58 6.66 -17.34
C ASN A 284 -24.61 5.73 -16.13
N VAL A 285 -23.88 6.09 -15.09
CA VAL A 285 -23.99 5.47 -13.76
C VAL A 285 -24.71 6.46 -12.83
N VAL A 286 -25.69 5.95 -12.09
CA VAL A 286 -26.43 6.73 -11.09
C VAL A 286 -25.93 6.34 -9.71
N VAL A 287 -25.56 7.34 -8.91
CA VAL A 287 -25.03 7.18 -7.56
C VAL A 287 -25.81 8.06 -6.60
N ASP A 288 -26.42 7.45 -5.59
CA ASP A 288 -27.13 8.19 -4.53
C ASP A 288 -26.25 8.23 -3.27
N ALA A 289 -26.08 9.42 -2.71
CA ALA A 289 -25.28 9.65 -1.50
C ALA A 289 -26.00 10.60 -0.53
N VAL A 290 -25.70 10.47 0.75
CA VAL A 290 -26.04 11.49 1.74
C VAL A 290 -24.86 12.46 1.81
N VAL A 291 -25.13 13.74 1.57
CA VAL A 291 -24.15 14.84 1.65
C VAL A 291 -24.76 15.91 2.53
N ASP A 292 -24.09 16.30 3.61
CA ASP A 292 -24.58 17.30 4.59
C ASP A 292 -26.01 17.00 5.06
N GLY A 293 -26.32 15.73 5.31
CA GLY A 293 -27.63 15.28 5.79
C GLY A 293 -28.74 15.21 4.74
N LYS A 294 -28.47 15.56 3.48
CA LYS A 294 -29.42 15.51 2.36
C LYS A 294 -29.04 14.40 1.39
N THR A 295 -30.01 13.72 0.83
CA THR A 295 -29.77 12.76 -0.23
C THR A 295 -29.61 13.47 -1.57
N VAL A 296 -28.48 13.24 -2.21
CA VAL A 296 -28.09 13.81 -3.51
C VAL A 296 -27.85 12.68 -4.49
N ARG A 297 -28.36 12.82 -5.70
CA ARG A 297 -28.08 11.95 -6.83
C ARG A 297 -26.92 12.52 -7.65
N PHE A 298 -25.99 11.65 -8.01
CA PHE A 298 -24.94 11.95 -8.99
C PHE A 298 -25.17 11.10 -10.23
N GLU A 299 -25.05 11.70 -11.41
CA GLU A 299 -25.05 11.03 -12.72
C GLU A 299 -23.68 11.24 -13.34
N ALA A 300 -22.98 10.11 -13.67
CA ALA A 300 -21.63 10.12 -14.21
C ALA A 300 -21.53 9.24 -15.48
#